data_b74f7f059bf22f652092e812c6c03715
#
_entry.id   b74f7f059bf22f652092e812c6c03715
#
_cell.length_a   1.000
_cell.length_b   1.000
_cell.length_c   1.000
_cell.angle_alpha   90.00
_cell.angle_beta   90.00
_cell.angle_gamma   90.00
#
_symmetry.space_group_name_H-M   'P 1'
#
loop_
_entity.id
_entity.type
_entity.pdbx_description
1 polymer ?
#
loop_
_entity_poly.entity_id
_entity_poly.type
_entity_poly.pdbx_seq_one_letter_code
_entity_poly.pdbx_strand_id
1 'polypeptide(L)'
;MKKTNRLPHVMKKAFLLFSLSTLLSFIGISQEQDQGDLLATMPDELTNVGTGQPIDYKPYKYAKFTRDMDRYPAATPPSGSFNKHGELEFLGKNVFGIHWFVEVEGFVWHFVTAGYPHKAPIVMIHGFPESWWGFHDQMVDLAKDYYVISVDQLAYGQSDKRLKQDLTHQGVAKSLVKLMDKIGVDKFDLVSHDRGTCIADNMMAVPGVNKRVTNWVRMQQSFDEPHGEPRPSHENLAHAENYKDGTMITATYNSAWVSMEFTPAHMDRIYKEFGTEGIADAVAQTYDTSFDIELEYRMRNLVKHMTMPILFLQATKDPAQREEEYARSPEFVKDGYVQFVEANHFSATEAAEEVSIAIRDFIEGKRPPKLIVD
;
A
#
# COMPACT_ATOMS: atom_id res chain seq x y z
N MET A 1 -7.55 -21.85 61.45
CA MET A 1 -7.63 -20.53 60.80
C MET A 1 -7.39 -20.73 59.28
N LYS A 2 -8.47 -20.68 58.47
CA LYS A 2 -8.41 -20.85 57.04
C LYS A 2 -8.27 -19.48 56.37
N LYS A 3 -7.19 -19.27 55.64
CA LYS A 3 -7.03 -18.09 54.75
C LYS A 3 -7.48 -18.52 53.34
N THR A 4 -8.56 -17.95 52.88
CA THR A 4 -9.06 -18.05 51.52
C THR A 4 -8.34 -17.01 50.64
N ASN A 5 -7.51 -17.47 49.72
CA ASN A 5 -6.96 -16.63 48.65
C ASN A 5 -8.04 -16.50 47.54
N ARG A 6 -8.56 -15.30 47.38
CA ARG A 6 -9.35 -14.94 46.17
C ARG A 6 -8.37 -14.49 45.11
N LEU A 7 -8.34 -15.20 43.99
CA LEU A 7 -7.71 -14.76 42.76
C LEU A 7 -8.58 -13.70 42.09
N PRO A 8 -8.01 -12.64 41.50
CA PRO A 8 -8.78 -11.65 40.77
C PRO A 8 -9.22 -12.21 39.42
N HIS A 9 -10.48 -11.94 39.07
CA HIS A 9 -11.05 -12.20 37.77
C HIS A 9 -10.32 -11.38 36.71
N VAL A 10 -9.47 -12.03 35.92
CA VAL A 10 -9.00 -11.50 34.67
C VAL A 10 -10.13 -11.72 33.65
N MET A 11 -10.83 -10.65 33.33
CA MET A 11 -11.77 -10.65 32.22
C MET A 11 -10.99 -10.90 30.93
N LYS A 12 -11.10 -12.10 30.39
CA LYS A 12 -10.72 -12.39 29.01
C LYS A 12 -11.72 -11.65 28.11
N LYS A 13 -11.34 -10.47 27.62
CA LYS A 13 -11.96 -9.88 26.44
C LYS A 13 -11.52 -10.71 25.26
N ALA A 14 -12.34 -11.68 24.87
CA ALA A 14 -12.21 -12.29 23.55
C ALA A 14 -12.59 -11.23 22.52
N PHE A 15 -11.60 -10.70 21.83
CA PHE A 15 -11.82 -9.93 20.61
C PHE A 15 -12.26 -10.93 19.54
N LEU A 16 -13.57 -10.97 19.29
CA LEU A 16 -14.13 -11.68 18.16
C LEU A 16 -13.92 -10.79 16.92
N LEU A 17 -12.91 -11.08 16.14
CA LEU A 17 -12.85 -10.65 14.74
C LEU A 17 -13.92 -11.43 13.98
N PHE A 18 -15.11 -10.83 13.84
CA PHE A 18 -16.13 -11.36 12.94
C PHE A 18 -15.68 -11.07 11.51
N SER A 19 -15.24 -12.10 10.81
CA SER A 19 -15.24 -12.06 9.36
C SER A 19 -16.70 -12.01 8.86
N LEU A 20 -16.93 -11.45 7.69
CA LEU A 20 -18.28 -11.43 7.08
C LEU A 20 -18.90 -12.82 7.04
N SER A 21 -18.09 -13.87 6.86
CA SER A 21 -18.50 -15.28 6.91
C SER A 21 -19.10 -15.72 8.26
N THR A 22 -18.65 -15.14 9.37
CA THR A 22 -19.19 -15.44 10.71
C THR A 22 -20.52 -14.73 10.94
N LEU A 23 -20.71 -13.54 10.36
CA LEU A 23 -22.00 -12.85 10.40
C LEU A 23 -23.08 -13.62 9.62
N LEU A 24 -22.67 -14.23 8.49
CA LEU A 24 -23.55 -15.03 7.62
C LEU A 24 -24.02 -16.33 8.25
N SER A 25 -23.18 -16.97 9.08
CA SER A 25 -23.59 -18.18 9.82
C SER A 25 -24.64 -17.92 10.91
N PHE A 26 -24.73 -16.66 11.40
CA PHE A 26 -25.75 -16.26 12.39
C PHE A 26 -27.13 -16.02 11.77
N ILE A 27 -27.21 -15.74 10.47
CA ILE A 27 -28.48 -15.47 9.77
C ILE A 27 -29.06 -16.72 9.10
N GLY A 28 -28.42 -17.89 9.24
CA GLY A 28 -28.91 -19.15 8.71
C GLY A 28 -28.87 -19.31 7.19
N ILE A 29 -28.00 -18.53 6.52
CA ILE A 29 -27.86 -18.58 5.07
C ILE A 29 -26.84 -19.66 4.69
N SER A 30 -27.23 -20.56 3.78
CA SER A 30 -26.37 -21.67 3.33
C SER A 30 -25.17 -21.16 2.49
N GLN A 31 -24.06 -21.90 2.59
CA GLN A 31 -22.80 -21.53 1.89
C GLN A 31 -22.88 -21.54 0.33
N GLU A 32 -24.02 -21.90 -0.24
CA GLU A 32 -24.24 -21.97 -1.68
C GLU A 32 -24.98 -20.77 -2.27
N GLN A 33 -25.35 -19.76 -1.47
CA GLN A 33 -25.95 -18.54 -2.00
C GLN A 33 -24.88 -17.62 -2.59
N ASP A 34 -25.14 -17.16 -3.81
CA ASP A 34 -24.33 -16.16 -4.50
C ASP A 34 -24.10 -14.95 -3.58
N GLN A 35 -22.83 -14.57 -3.34
CA GLN A 35 -22.49 -13.45 -2.47
C GLN A 35 -23.14 -12.14 -2.95
N GLY A 36 -23.47 -12.03 -4.24
CA GLY A 36 -24.23 -10.94 -4.83
C GLY A 36 -25.64 -10.80 -4.25
N ASP A 37 -26.32 -11.94 -4.00
CA ASP A 37 -27.65 -11.96 -3.40
C ASP A 37 -27.60 -11.63 -1.89
N LEU A 38 -26.50 -11.96 -1.23
CA LEU A 38 -26.31 -11.68 0.18
C LEU A 38 -26.19 -10.19 0.50
N LEU A 39 -25.52 -9.43 -0.36
CA LEU A 39 -25.39 -7.99 -0.19
C LEU A 39 -26.70 -7.25 -0.58
N ALA A 40 -27.48 -7.83 -1.49
CA ALA A 40 -28.81 -7.31 -1.83
C ALA A 40 -29.85 -7.52 -0.70
N THR A 41 -29.58 -8.46 0.21
CA THR A 41 -30.46 -8.79 1.36
C THR A 41 -29.93 -8.26 2.70
N MET A 42 -28.80 -7.51 2.71
CA MET A 42 -28.32 -6.90 3.95
C MET A 42 -29.35 -5.90 4.50
N PRO A 43 -29.59 -5.90 5.82
CA PRO A 43 -30.51 -4.94 6.41
C PRO A 43 -30.05 -3.51 6.15
N ASP A 44 -31.00 -2.61 5.93
CA ASP A 44 -30.76 -1.20 5.68
C ASP A 44 -30.04 -0.48 6.85
N GLU A 45 -29.98 -1.13 8.02
CA GLU A 45 -29.28 -0.62 9.19
C GLU A 45 -28.30 -1.65 9.73
N LEU A 46 -27.00 -1.38 9.62
CA LEU A 46 -25.95 -2.06 10.37
C LEU A 46 -25.61 -1.25 11.61
N THR A 47 -25.54 -1.89 12.75
CA THR A 47 -25.07 -1.26 13.98
C THR A 47 -23.61 -1.56 14.24
N ASN A 48 -22.86 -0.55 14.69
CA ASN A 48 -21.50 -0.76 15.15
C ASN A 48 -21.49 -1.66 16.37
N VAL A 49 -20.86 -2.81 16.27
CA VAL A 49 -20.83 -3.87 17.32
C VAL A 49 -20.22 -3.36 18.64
N GLY A 50 -19.39 -2.28 18.59
CA GLY A 50 -18.76 -1.72 19.79
C GLY A 50 -19.57 -0.62 20.47
N THR A 51 -20.43 0.10 19.76
CA THR A 51 -21.13 1.27 20.28
C THR A 51 -22.65 1.15 20.22
N GLY A 52 -23.21 0.18 19.51
CA GLY A 52 -24.65 0.01 19.27
C GLY A 52 -25.28 1.15 18.46
N GLN A 53 -24.47 2.07 17.94
CA GLN A 53 -24.95 3.18 17.12
C GLN A 53 -25.19 2.69 15.68
N PRO A 54 -26.24 3.19 15.01
CA PRO A 54 -26.44 2.93 13.60
C PRO A 54 -25.19 3.42 12.83
N ILE A 55 -24.60 2.53 12.02
CA ILE A 55 -23.64 2.96 11.03
C ILE A 55 -24.47 3.70 9.97
N ASP A 56 -24.14 4.94 9.68
CA ASP A 56 -24.77 5.70 8.57
C ASP A 56 -24.35 5.04 7.24
N TYR A 57 -24.95 3.89 7.03
CA TYR A 57 -24.79 3.06 5.86
C TYR A 57 -25.83 3.52 4.84
N LYS A 58 -25.49 4.53 4.08
CA LYS A 58 -26.16 4.69 2.79
C LYS A 58 -25.67 3.54 1.93
N PRO A 59 -26.55 2.57 1.58
CA PRO A 59 -26.13 1.46 0.75
C PRO A 59 -25.53 2.06 -0.52
N TYR A 60 -24.21 2.12 -0.59
CA TYR A 60 -23.56 2.17 -1.86
C TYR A 60 -24.26 1.10 -2.68
N LYS A 61 -24.54 1.37 -3.95
CA LYS A 61 -25.16 0.39 -4.85
C LYS A 61 -24.16 -0.75 -5.10
N TYR A 62 -23.72 -1.40 -4.02
CA TYR A 62 -22.79 -2.53 -4.00
C TYR A 62 -23.33 -3.75 -4.76
N ALA A 63 -24.66 -3.85 -4.91
CA ALA A 63 -25.26 -4.86 -5.77
C ALA A 63 -24.67 -4.91 -7.20
N LYS A 64 -24.05 -3.81 -7.65
CA LYS A 64 -23.32 -3.80 -8.92
C LYS A 64 -21.84 -4.18 -8.75
N PHE A 65 -21.28 -4.03 -7.55
CA PHE A 65 -19.89 -4.32 -7.22
C PHE A 65 -19.64 -5.82 -7.06
N THR A 66 -20.54 -6.51 -6.40
CA THR A 66 -20.45 -7.95 -6.14
C THR A 66 -20.66 -8.81 -7.38
N ARG A 67 -21.36 -8.28 -8.39
CA ARG A 67 -21.49 -8.96 -9.68
C ARG A 67 -20.19 -8.96 -10.51
N ASP A 68 -19.20 -8.18 -10.12
CA ASP A 68 -17.89 -8.10 -10.76
C ASP A 68 -16.81 -8.90 -10.00
N MET A 69 -17.19 -9.90 -9.20
CA MET A 69 -16.22 -10.77 -8.48
C MET A 69 -15.35 -11.58 -9.46
N ASP A 70 -15.83 -11.78 -10.69
CA ASP A 70 -15.09 -12.39 -11.79
C ASP A 70 -14.30 -11.36 -12.63
N ARG A 71 -14.20 -10.11 -12.15
CA ARG A 71 -13.57 -9.03 -12.88
C ARG A 71 -12.14 -9.34 -13.32
N TYR A 72 -11.41 -9.98 -12.44
CA TYR A 72 -10.03 -10.36 -12.68
C TYR A 72 -9.86 -11.88 -12.62
N PRO A 73 -8.99 -12.46 -13.49
CA PRO A 73 -8.75 -13.90 -13.46
C PRO A 73 -8.15 -14.31 -12.11
N ALA A 74 -8.86 -15.19 -11.41
CA ALA A 74 -8.45 -15.67 -10.10
C ALA A 74 -7.21 -16.56 -10.17
N ALA A 75 -6.23 -16.29 -9.32
CA ALA A 75 -5.12 -17.19 -9.03
C ALA A 75 -5.24 -17.75 -7.62
N THR A 76 -4.64 -18.91 -7.38
CA THR A 76 -4.49 -19.46 -6.04
C THR A 76 -3.55 -18.55 -5.24
N PRO A 77 -3.97 -18.03 -4.06
CA PRO A 77 -3.09 -17.24 -3.22
C PRO A 77 -1.81 -17.99 -2.87
N PRO A 78 -0.65 -17.31 -2.78
CA PRO A 78 0.59 -17.91 -2.28
C PRO A 78 0.43 -18.52 -0.88
N SER A 79 1.30 -19.49 -0.53
CA SER A 79 1.34 -20.06 0.82
C SER A 79 1.51 -18.96 1.87
N GLY A 80 0.79 -19.09 2.99
CA GLY A 80 0.81 -18.09 4.06
C GLY A 80 -0.08 -16.88 3.82
N SER A 81 -0.76 -16.76 2.66
CA SER A 81 -1.79 -15.73 2.46
C SER A 81 -2.97 -15.95 3.40
N PHE A 82 -3.52 -14.87 3.91
CA PHE A 82 -4.63 -14.90 4.88
C PHE A 82 -5.94 -14.34 4.32
N ASN A 83 -5.93 -13.80 3.10
CA ASN A 83 -7.13 -13.43 2.34
C ASN A 83 -7.32 -14.35 1.14
N LYS A 84 -8.52 -14.29 0.55
CA LYS A 84 -8.90 -15.02 -0.66
C LYS A 84 -9.16 -14.06 -1.80
N HIS A 85 -9.07 -14.57 -3.03
CA HIS A 85 -9.50 -13.82 -4.20
C HIS A 85 -10.98 -13.44 -4.08
N GLY A 86 -11.29 -12.16 -4.28
CA GLY A 86 -12.64 -11.63 -4.15
C GLY A 86 -13.11 -11.37 -2.71
N GLU A 87 -12.28 -11.59 -1.70
CA GLU A 87 -12.63 -11.32 -0.31
C GLU A 87 -12.82 -9.82 -0.07
N LEU A 88 -13.89 -9.47 0.66
CA LEU A 88 -14.18 -8.12 1.08
C LEU A 88 -13.56 -7.83 2.44
N GLU A 89 -12.94 -6.67 2.57
CA GLU A 89 -12.45 -6.14 3.84
C GLU A 89 -13.04 -4.74 4.08
N PHE A 90 -13.60 -4.52 5.27
CA PHE A 90 -14.07 -3.20 5.67
C PHE A 90 -12.88 -2.31 6.04
N LEU A 91 -12.66 -1.24 5.27
CA LEU A 91 -11.54 -0.32 5.47
C LEU A 91 -11.87 0.87 6.37
N GLY A 92 -13.14 1.17 6.58
CA GLY A 92 -13.60 2.32 7.37
C GLY A 92 -14.45 3.30 6.55
N LYS A 93 -15.15 4.22 7.22
CA LYS A 93 -15.98 5.27 6.59
C LYS A 93 -16.90 4.77 5.45
N ASN A 94 -17.48 3.57 5.61
CA ASN A 94 -18.31 2.90 4.59
C ASN A 94 -17.57 2.52 3.29
N VAL A 95 -16.26 2.37 3.34
CA VAL A 95 -15.43 1.88 2.24
C VAL A 95 -15.06 0.43 2.49
N PHE A 96 -15.21 -0.40 1.44
CA PHE A 96 -14.75 -1.77 1.42
C PHE A 96 -13.63 -1.92 0.39
N GLY A 97 -12.60 -2.67 0.76
CA GLY A 97 -11.57 -3.16 -0.14
C GLY A 97 -11.96 -4.54 -0.66
N ILE A 98 -11.54 -4.85 -1.87
CA ILE A 98 -11.65 -6.19 -2.46
C ILE A 98 -10.24 -6.71 -2.71
N HIS A 99 -9.94 -7.88 -2.15
CA HIS A 99 -8.66 -8.57 -2.32
C HIS A 99 -8.63 -9.35 -3.63
N TRP A 100 -7.58 -9.17 -4.41
CA TRP A 100 -7.39 -9.85 -5.68
C TRP A 100 -6.06 -10.58 -5.73
N PHE A 101 -6.05 -11.78 -6.26
CA PHE A 101 -4.86 -12.56 -6.54
C PHE A 101 -4.85 -12.88 -8.04
N VAL A 102 -3.87 -12.32 -8.76
CA VAL A 102 -3.78 -12.45 -10.22
C VAL A 102 -2.38 -12.94 -10.59
N GLU A 103 -2.32 -14.02 -11.36
CA GLU A 103 -1.05 -14.55 -11.85
C GLU A 103 -0.52 -13.73 -13.03
N VAL A 104 0.76 -13.40 -13.00
CA VAL A 104 1.51 -12.79 -14.10
C VAL A 104 2.80 -13.58 -14.31
N GLU A 105 2.95 -14.21 -15.47
CA GLU A 105 4.14 -15.00 -15.84
C GLU A 105 4.55 -16.05 -14.78
N GLY A 106 3.56 -16.69 -14.18
CA GLY A 106 3.77 -17.74 -13.17
C GLY A 106 3.97 -17.24 -11.75
N PHE A 107 3.91 -15.92 -11.50
CA PHE A 107 3.96 -15.32 -10.17
C PHE A 107 2.64 -14.63 -9.81
N VAL A 108 2.19 -14.79 -8.59
CA VAL A 108 0.91 -14.26 -8.14
C VAL A 108 1.10 -12.90 -7.49
N TRP A 109 0.42 -11.92 -8.02
CA TRP A 109 0.28 -10.59 -7.43
C TRP A 109 -0.96 -10.52 -6.55
N HIS A 110 -0.80 -9.97 -5.37
CA HIS A 110 -1.90 -9.53 -4.53
C HIS A 110 -2.06 -8.01 -4.64
N PHE A 111 -3.29 -7.56 -4.70
CA PHE A 111 -3.63 -6.14 -4.60
C PHE A 111 -5.03 -5.98 -4.05
N VAL A 112 -5.30 -4.81 -3.49
CA VAL A 112 -6.62 -4.45 -2.97
C VAL A 112 -7.16 -3.27 -3.77
N THR A 113 -8.43 -3.35 -4.12
CA THR A 113 -9.11 -2.25 -4.80
C THR A 113 -10.22 -1.68 -3.94
N ALA A 114 -10.42 -0.38 -4.01
CA ALA A 114 -11.55 0.32 -3.41
C ALA A 114 -12.13 1.35 -4.37
N GLY A 115 -13.40 1.70 -4.19
CA GLY A 115 -14.08 2.63 -5.08
C GLY A 115 -14.68 1.97 -6.33
N TYR A 116 -15.06 2.76 -7.30
CA TYR A 116 -15.83 2.29 -8.46
C TYR A 116 -14.97 2.05 -9.69
N PRO A 117 -14.98 0.86 -10.29
CA PRO A 117 -14.13 0.49 -11.43
C PRO A 117 -14.29 1.34 -12.70
N HIS A 118 -15.34 2.12 -12.81
CA HIS A 118 -15.57 3.04 -13.94
C HIS A 118 -15.01 4.45 -13.70
N LYS A 119 -14.47 4.70 -12.51
CA LYS A 119 -13.78 5.94 -12.17
C LYS A 119 -12.32 5.88 -12.62
N ALA A 120 -11.67 7.04 -12.64
CA ALA A 120 -10.25 7.14 -12.96
C ALA A 120 -9.42 6.31 -11.97
N PRO A 121 -8.55 5.42 -12.43
CA PRO A 121 -7.76 4.59 -11.54
C PRO A 121 -6.57 5.34 -10.96
N ILE A 122 -6.31 5.10 -9.67
CA ILE A 122 -5.09 5.48 -8.96
C ILE A 122 -4.37 4.21 -8.57
N VAL A 123 -3.14 4.03 -9.01
CA VAL A 123 -2.28 2.90 -8.63
C VAL A 123 -1.33 3.36 -7.52
N MET A 124 -1.30 2.63 -6.41
CA MET A 124 -0.46 2.93 -5.25
C MET A 124 0.56 1.82 -5.03
N ILE A 125 1.83 2.21 -4.86
CA ILE A 125 2.97 1.30 -4.66
C ILE A 125 3.67 1.66 -3.35
N HIS A 126 3.53 0.80 -2.35
CA HIS A 126 4.10 0.99 -1.00
C HIS A 126 5.62 0.85 -0.97
N GLY A 127 6.22 1.19 0.17
CA GLY A 127 7.64 1.03 0.46
C GLY A 127 7.98 -0.10 1.42
N PHE A 128 9.14 0.03 2.06
CA PHE A 128 9.60 -0.87 3.12
C PHE A 128 9.36 -0.21 4.49
N PRO A 129 8.95 -0.95 5.51
CA PRO A 129 8.51 -2.35 5.54
C PRO A 129 6.97 -2.46 5.51
N GLU A 130 6.38 -2.01 4.44
CA GLU A 130 4.94 -1.91 4.30
C GLU A 130 4.36 -2.99 3.37
N SER A 131 3.06 -2.87 3.13
CA SER A 131 2.24 -3.60 2.16
C SER A 131 1.24 -2.62 1.52
N TRP A 132 0.28 -3.13 0.75
CA TRP A 132 -0.86 -2.34 0.29
C TRP A 132 -1.52 -1.51 1.41
N TRP A 133 -1.43 -1.99 2.65
CA TRP A 133 -2.00 -1.37 3.85
C TRP A 133 -1.37 -0.02 4.20
N GLY A 134 -0.14 0.26 3.79
CA GLY A 134 0.52 1.55 3.99
C GLY A 134 -0.27 2.73 3.40
N PHE A 135 -1.13 2.46 2.40
CA PHE A 135 -2.03 3.45 1.81
C PHE A 135 -3.50 3.29 2.24
N HIS A 136 -3.77 2.58 3.34
CA HIS A 136 -5.12 2.31 3.82
C HIS A 136 -5.96 3.59 3.95
N ASP A 137 -5.44 4.63 4.58
CA ASP A 137 -6.17 5.87 4.82
C ASP A 137 -6.47 6.62 3.51
N GLN A 138 -5.53 6.63 2.57
CA GLN A 138 -5.71 7.19 1.23
C GLN A 138 -6.77 6.41 0.45
N MET A 139 -6.77 5.08 0.56
CA MET A 139 -7.82 4.26 -0.06
C MET A 139 -9.20 4.61 0.47
N VAL A 140 -9.33 4.76 1.80
CA VAL A 140 -10.61 5.14 2.44
C VAL A 140 -11.10 6.51 1.98
N ASP A 141 -10.19 7.46 1.82
CA ASP A 141 -10.57 8.82 1.46
C ASP A 141 -10.82 9.00 -0.03
N LEU A 142 -9.98 8.41 -0.88
CA LEU A 142 -10.03 8.61 -2.34
C LEU A 142 -11.05 7.69 -3.04
N ALA A 143 -11.43 6.55 -2.44
CA ALA A 143 -12.37 5.60 -3.05
C ALA A 143 -13.77 6.18 -3.35
N LYS A 144 -14.12 7.30 -2.75
CA LYS A 144 -15.39 8.00 -3.04
C LYS A 144 -15.46 8.50 -4.47
N ASP A 145 -14.32 8.94 -5.00
CA ASP A 145 -14.23 9.65 -6.27
C ASP A 145 -13.42 8.90 -7.32
N TYR A 146 -12.54 8.00 -6.91
CA TYR A 146 -11.59 7.27 -7.75
C TYR A 146 -11.74 5.76 -7.61
N TYR A 147 -11.13 5.04 -8.54
CA TYR A 147 -10.88 3.61 -8.42
C TYR A 147 -9.44 3.40 -7.93
N VAL A 148 -9.29 3.13 -6.64
CA VAL A 148 -7.98 3.00 -6.00
C VAL A 148 -7.51 1.55 -6.05
N ILE A 149 -6.27 1.33 -6.47
CA ILE A 149 -5.62 0.03 -6.58
C ILE A 149 -4.32 0.12 -5.79
N SER A 150 -4.25 -0.50 -4.62
CA SER A 150 -3.03 -0.59 -3.83
C SER A 150 -2.44 -2.00 -3.94
N VAL A 151 -1.20 -2.10 -4.40
CA VAL A 151 -0.56 -3.39 -4.69
C VAL A 151 0.38 -3.82 -3.58
N ASP A 152 0.43 -5.12 -3.29
CA ASP A 152 1.60 -5.71 -2.63
C ASP A 152 2.67 -5.95 -3.68
N GLN A 153 3.85 -5.37 -3.48
CA GLN A 153 4.99 -5.67 -4.35
C GLN A 153 5.33 -7.16 -4.29
N LEU A 154 5.90 -7.71 -5.37
CA LEU A 154 6.53 -9.03 -5.28
C LEU A 154 7.59 -8.99 -4.17
N ALA A 155 7.70 -10.03 -3.39
CA ALA A 155 8.45 -10.14 -2.13
C ALA A 155 7.74 -9.59 -0.88
N TYR A 156 6.63 -8.87 -1.00
CA TYR A 156 5.93 -8.24 0.14
C TYR A 156 4.49 -8.73 0.29
N GLY A 157 3.92 -8.46 1.46
CA GLY A 157 2.51 -8.71 1.77
C GLY A 157 2.06 -10.13 1.42
N GLN A 158 1.00 -10.25 0.64
CA GLN A 158 0.46 -11.53 0.19
C GLN A 158 0.81 -11.86 -1.28
N SER A 159 1.62 -11.04 -1.94
CA SER A 159 2.19 -11.36 -3.25
C SER A 159 3.23 -12.48 -3.17
N ASP A 160 3.59 -13.03 -4.33
CA ASP A 160 4.55 -14.14 -4.44
C ASP A 160 5.96 -13.74 -3.94
N LYS A 161 6.60 -14.64 -3.20
CA LYS A 161 7.90 -14.45 -2.55
C LYS A 161 8.96 -15.44 -3.01
N ARG A 162 8.69 -16.16 -4.11
CA ARG A 162 9.63 -17.15 -4.61
C ARG A 162 10.91 -16.49 -5.13
N LEU A 163 12.07 -16.92 -4.63
CA LEU A 163 13.38 -16.34 -4.94
C LEU A 163 13.85 -16.57 -6.39
N LYS A 164 13.12 -17.38 -7.17
CA LYS A 164 13.44 -17.64 -8.59
C LYS A 164 13.01 -16.52 -9.53
N GLN A 165 12.21 -15.56 -9.04
CA GLN A 165 11.78 -14.41 -9.82
C GLN A 165 12.83 -13.29 -9.80
N ASP A 166 12.74 -12.40 -10.76
CA ASP A 166 13.55 -11.18 -10.79
C ASP A 166 12.98 -10.16 -9.80
N LEU A 167 13.54 -10.12 -8.59
CA LEU A 167 13.15 -9.19 -7.50
C LEU A 167 13.93 -7.86 -7.53
N THR A 168 14.72 -7.60 -8.59
CA THR A 168 15.26 -6.25 -8.81
C THR A 168 14.13 -5.25 -9.04
N HIS A 169 14.35 -3.98 -8.74
CA HIS A 169 13.34 -2.94 -9.03
C HIS A 169 12.89 -2.96 -10.49
N GLN A 170 13.83 -3.21 -11.42
CA GLN A 170 13.52 -3.32 -12.83
C GLN A 170 12.63 -4.54 -13.14
N GLY A 171 12.92 -5.69 -12.54
CA GLY A 171 12.13 -6.92 -12.71
C GLY A 171 10.71 -6.76 -12.18
N VAL A 172 10.60 -6.26 -10.94
CA VAL A 172 9.30 -6.00 -10.30
C VAL A 172 8.50 -4.95 -11.10
N ALA A 173 9.15 -3.87 -11.57
CA ALA A 173 8.49 -2.85 -12.39
C ALA A 173 7.92 -3.43 -13.71
N LYS A 174 8.69 -4.26 -14.41
CA LYS A 174 8.21 -4.92 -15.64
C LYS A 174 7.03 -5.86 -15.37
N SER A 175 7.09 -6.61 -14.27
CA SER A 175 6.01 -7.52 -13.87
C SER A 175 4.76 -6.74 -13.46
N LEU A 176 4.90 -5.61 -12.74
CA LEU A 176 3.78 -4.75 -12.36
C LEU A 176 3.08 -4.13 -13.58
N VAL A 177 3.84 -3.70 -14.58
CA VAL A 177 3.26 -3.21 -15.85
C VAL A 177 2.41 -4.29 -16.52
N LYS A 178 2.88 -5.54 -16.55
CA LYS A 178 2.10 -6.67 -17.09
C LYS A 178 0.87 -6.98 -16.22
N LEU A 179 0.95 -6.77 -14.90
CA LEU A 179 -0.24 -6.83 -14.05
C LEU A 179 -1.26 -5.78 -14.49
N MET A 180 -0.83 -4.51 -14.66
CA MET A 180 -1.72 -3.44 -15.11
C MET A 180 -2.38 -3.79 -16.47
N ASP A 181 -1.61 -4.36 -17.40
CA ASP A 181 -2.14 -4.80 -18.68
C ASP A 181 -3.20 -5.91 -18.50
N LYS A 182 -2.91 -6.88 -17.64
CA LYS A 182 -3.79 -8.03 -17.40
C LYS A 182 -5.11 -7.64 -16.72
N ILE A 183 -5.08 -6.63 -15.85
CA ILE A 183 -6.27 -6.12 -15.17
C ILE A 183 -6.96 -4.97 -15.92
N GLY A 184 -6.47 -4.62 -17.13
CA GLY A 184 -7.11 -3.65 -18.02
C GLY A 184 -6.96 -2.20 -17.55
N VAL A 185 -5.91 -1.87 -16.79
CA VAL A 185 -5.59 -0.51 -16.37
C VAL A 185 -4.66 0.13 -17.41
N ASP A 186 -5.21 0.87 -18.33
CA ASP A 186 -4.46 1.49 -19.44
C ASP A 186 -3.90 2.87 -19.04
N LYS A 187 -4.72 3.75 -18.49
CA LYS A 187 -4.31 5.06 -17.98
C LYS A 187 -4.62 5.18 -16.50
N PHE A 188 -3.70 5.76 -15.74
CA PHE A 188 -3.84 5.87 -14.30
C PHE A 188 -3.02 7.03 -13.74
N ASP A 189 -3.43 7.52 -12.58
CA ASP A 189 -2.60 8.33 -11.71
C ASP A 189 -1.77 7.40 -10.83
N LEU A 190 -0.54 7.81 -10.53
CA LEU A 190 0.41 6.99 -9.78
C LEU A 190 0.72 7.65 -8.44
N VAL A 191 0.71 6.86 -7.38
CA VAL A 191 1.22 7.24 -6.05
C VAL A 191 2.27 6.22 -5.64
N SER A 192 3.42 6.66 -5.20
CA SER A 192 4.47 5.75 -4.78
C SER A 192 5.20 6.27 -3.55
N HIS A 193 5.65 5.38 -2.69
CA HIS A 193 6.36 5.69 -1.46
C HIS A 193 7.60 4.83 -1.32
N ASP A 194 8.71 5.41 -0.84
CA ASP A 194 9.98 4.73 -0.52
C ASP A 194 10.45 3.77 -1.63
N ARG A 195 10.63 2.48 -1.37
CA ARG A 195 11.03 1.45 -2.36
C ARG A 195 10.03 1.34 -3.52
N GLY A 196 8.76 1.59 -3.27
CA GLY A 196 7.75 1.66 -4.33
C GLY A 196 8.04 2.78 -5.34
N THR A 197 8.70 3.84 -4.91
CA THR A 197 9.15 4.92 -5.80
C THR A 197 10.28 4.45 -6.71
N CYS A 198 11.22 3.64 -6.23
CA CYS A 198 12.25 3.04 -7.07
C CYS A 198 11.65 2.11 -8.15
N ILE A 199 10.61 1.36 -7.81
CA ILE A 199 9.87 0.54 -8.78
C ILE A 199 9.16 1.44 -9.80
N ALA A 200 8.47 2.49 -9.34
CA ALA A 200 7.78 3.44 -10.21
C ALA A 200 8.76 4.16 -11.16
N ASP A 201 9.94 4.55 -10.70
CA ASP A 201 11.02 5.10 -11.54
C ASP A 201 11.35 4.14 -12.70
N ASN A 202 11.52 2.85 -12.39
CA ASN A 202 11.82 1.82 -13.39
C ASN A 202 10.62 1.54 -14.32
N MET A 203 9.38 1.66 -13.85
CA MET A 203 8.19 1.53 -14.69
C MET A 203 8.18 2.57 -15.82
N MET A 204 8.66 3.78 -15.56
CA MET A 204 8.67 4.85 -16.58
C MET A 204 9.57 4.50 -17.77
N ALA A 205 10.57 3.65 -17.60
CA ALA A 205 11.45 3.19 -18.67
C ALA A 205 10.86 2.01 -19.48
N VAL A 206 9.79 1.37 -19.00
CA VAL A 206 9.08 0.34 -19.78
C VAL A 206 8.39 1.02 -20.97
N PRO A 207 8.58 0.54 -22.21
CA PRO A 207 8.07 1.21 -23.40
C PRO A 207 6.57 1.53 -23.32
N GLY A 208 6.22 2.80 -23.46
CA GLY A 208 4.84 3.30 -23.50
C GLY A 208 4.22 3.62 -22.14
N VAL A 209 4.76 3.14 -21.01
CA VAL A 209 4.18 3.33 -19.68
C VAL A 209 4.13 4.79 -19.28
N ASN A 210 5.17 5.56 -19.59
CA ASN A 210 5.21 7.00 -19.29
C ASN A 210 4.10 7.82 -19.96
N LYS A 211 3.42 7.27 -20.98
CA LYS A 211 2.24 7.87 -21.62
C LYS A 211 0.91 7.43 -20.98
N ARG A 212 0.98 6.42 -20.14
CA ARG A 212 -0.18 5.88 -19.39
C ARG A 212 -0.36 6.58 -18.04
N VAL A 213 0.72 7.07 -17.46
CA VAL A 213 0.68 7.81 -16.18
C VAL A 213 0.26 9.25 -16.45
N THR A 214 -0.88 9.65 -15.86
CA THR A 214 -1.47 10.99 -16.05
C THR A 214 -0.84 12.02 -15.12
N ASN A 215 -0.74 11.67 -13.83
CA ASN A 215 -0.04 12.43 -12.80
C ASN A 215 0.71 11.44 -11.90
N TRP A 216 1.78 11.89 -11.26
CA TRP A 216 2.51 11.06 -10.32
C TRP A 216 2.77 11.82 -9.03
N VAL A 217 2.26 11.31 -7.91
CA VAL A 217 2.65 11.77 -6.57
C VAL A 217 3.75 10.84 -6.07
N ARG A 218 4.95 11.39 -5.98
CA ARG A 218 6.18 10.68 -5.67
C ARG A 218 6.61 11.04 -4.25
N MET A 219 6.48 10.08 -3.34
CA MET A 219 6.79 10.24 -1.93
C MET A 219 8.13 9.57 -1.66
N GLN A 220 9.07 10.34 -1.16
CA GLN A 220 10.44 9.91 -0.93
C GLN A 220 11.26 9.62 -2.19
N GLN A 221 12.54 9.29 -2.00
CA GLN A 221 13.52 9.08 -3.06
C GLN A 221 13.80 10.35 -3.88
N SER A 222 14.48 11.32 -3.24
CA SER A 222 14.93 12.54 -3.90
C SER A 222 15.85 12.23 -5.09
N PHE A 223 16.04 13.20 -5.96
CA PHE A 223 17.04 13.15 -7.03
C PHE A 223 18.32 13.92 -6.70
N ASP A 224 18.34 14.65 -5.63
CA ASP A 224 19.50 15.44 -5.16
C ASP A 224 20.10 14.83 -3.87
N GLU A 225 20.14 13.53 -3.81
CA GLU A 225 20.83 12.87 -2.70
C GLU A 225 22.35 13.05 -2.87
N PRO A 226 23.08 13.38 -1.80
CA PRO A 226 24.52 13.37 -1.86
C PRO A 226 25.00 11.97 -2.25
N HIS A 227 25.91 11.91 -3.25
CA HIS A 227 26.57 10.67 -3.66
C HIS A 227 27.39 10.15 -2.47
N GLY A 228 26.80 9.32 -1.65
CA GLY A 228 27.40 8.73 -0.45
C GLY A 228 27.63 7.25 -0.62
N GLU A 229 28.58 6.75 0.14
CA GLU A 229 28.75 5.32 0.39
C GLU A 229 27.41 4.66 0.75
N PRO A 230 27.16 3.40 0.36
CA PRO A 230 25.99 2.67 0.79
C PRO A 230 25.78 2.84 2.29
N ARG A 231 24.59 3.24 2.72
CA ARG A 231 24.35 3.47 4.15
C ARG A 231 24.53 2.12 4.86
N PRO A 232 25.27 2.05 5.98
CA PRO A 232 25.47 0.77 6.71
C PRO A 232 24.16 0.09 7.08
N SER A 233 23.06 0.84 7.21
CA SER A 233 21.71 0.29 7.42
C SER A 233 21.24 -0.58 6.25
N HIS A 234 21.68 -0.33 5.04
CA HIS A 234 21.26 -1.10 3.87
C HIS A 234 21.87 -2.50 3.84
N GLU A 235 23.12 -2.66 4.26
CA GLU A 235 23.75 -3.96 4.40
C GLU A 235 22.95 -4.85 5.37
N ASN A 236 22.49 -4.28 6.50
CA ASN A 236 21.66 -5.01 7.44
C ASN A 236 20.30 -5.45 6.86
N LEU A 237 19.77 -4.72 5.89
CA LEU A 237 18.48 -5.04 5.25
C LEU A 237 18.60 -6.18 4.23
N ALA A 238 19.80 -6.53 3.78
CA ALA A 238 20.06 -7.68 2.89
C ALA A 238 20.16 -9.02 3.63
N HIS A 239 20.00 -9.06 4.94
CA HIS A 239 20.12 -10.25 5.77
C HIS A 239 18.76 -10.77 6.27
N ALA A 240 18.35 -11.94 5.76
CA ALA A 240 17.05 -12.55 6.08
C ALA A 240 16.82 -12.78 7.58
N GLU A 241 17.86 -13.06 8.35
CA GLU A 241 17.79 -13.26 9.80
C GLU A 241 17.27 -12.04 10.57
N ASN A 242 17.48 -10.83 10.03
CA ASN A 242 17.02 -9.60 10.66
C ASN A 242 15.49 -9.43 10.60
N TYR A 243 14.82 -10.16 9.72
CA TYR A 243 13.35 -10.11 9.59
C TYR A 243 12.63 -11.21 10.35
N LYS A 244 13.36 -12.21 10.83
CA LYS A 244 12.78 -13.28 11.65
C LYS A 244 12.31 -12.68 12.97
N ASP A 245 11.22 -13.17 13.50
CA ASP A 245 10.61 -12.77 14.78
C ASP A 245 10.05 -11.32 14.87
N GLY A 246 10.04 -10.55 13.79
CA GLY A 246 9.50 -9.20 13.74
C GLY A 246 10.37 -8.12 14.41
N THR A 247 11.60 -8.44 14.84
CA THR A 247 12.50 -7.51 15.56
C THR A 247 12.83 -6.28 14.71
N MET A 248 13.14 -6.47 13.42
CA MET A 248 13.43 -5.36 12.51
C MET A 248 12.22 -4.42 12.36
N ILE A 249 11.03 -4.98 12.23
CA ILE A 249 9.79 -4.22 12.11
C ILE A 249 9.52 -3.41 13.39
N THR A 250 9.64 -4.08 14.53
CA THR A 250 9.51 -3.42 15.84
C THR A 250 10.52 -2.27 15.99
N ALA A 251 11.77 -2.49 15.62
CA ALA A 251 12.81 -1.47 15.69
C ALA A 251 12.50 -0.28 14.75
N THR A 252 12.02 -0.53 13.55
CA THR A 252 11.65 0.53 12.58
C THR A 252 10.54 1.41 13.14
N TYR A 253 9.44 0.81 13.59
CA TYR A 253 8.27 1.55 14.09
C TYR A 253 8.42 2.13 15.51
N ASN A 254 9.50 1.79 16.24
CA ASN A 254 9.85 2.39 17.55
C ASN A 254 11.08 3.31 17.46
N SER A 255 11.43 3.77 16.29
CA SER A 255 12.63 4.59 16.08
C SER A 255 12.28 6.03 15.63
N ALA A 256 13.31 6.79 15.25
CA ALA A 256 13.15 8.13 14.68
C ALA A 256 12.47 8.14 13.30
N TRP A 257 12.15 6.97 12.73
CA TRP A 257 11.39 6.85 11.47
C TRP A 257 9.91 7.19 11.61
N VAL A 258 9.42 7.31 12.84
CA VAL A 258 8.02 7.65 13.14
C VAL A 258 7.94 8.81 14.12
N SER A 259 6.94 9.68 13.94
CA SER A 259 6.66 10.82 14.84
C SER A 259 5.48 10.59 15.76
N MET A 260 4.79 9.46 15.64
CA MET A 260 3.62 9.13 16.44
C MET A 260 3.70 7.70 16.99
N GLU A 261 2.97 7.44 18.05
CA GLU A 261 2.77 6.09 18.54
C GLU A 261 1.63 5.43 17.76
N PHE A 262 1.93 4.34 17.06
CA PHE A 262 0.92 3.55 16.39
C PHE A 262 0.10 2.74 17.38
N THR A 263 -1.21 2.64 17.15
CA THR A 263 -2.06 1.83 18.01
C THR A 263 -1.68 0.35 17.96
N PRO A 264 -1.91 -0.44 19.03
CA PRO A 264 -1.67 -1.88 19.00
C PRO A 264 -2.34 -2.58 17.80
N ALA A 265 -3.56 -2.17 17.44
CA ALA A 265 -4.28 -2.74 16.31
C ALA A 265 -3.58 -2.43 14.96
N HIS A 266 -3.01 -1.24 14.81
CA HIS A 266 -2.24 -0.88 13.63
C HIS A 266 -0.95 -1.71 13.55
N MET A 267 -0.21 -1.83 14.65
CA MET A 267 0.99 -2.65 14.72
C MET A 267 0.70 -4.14 14.46
N ASP A 268 -0.38 -4.69 15.03
CA ASP A 268 -0.82 -6.05 14.76
C ASP A 268 -1.08 -6.27 13.26
N ARG A 269 -1.62 -5.26 12.58
CA ARG A 269 -1.83 -5.33 11.13
C ARG A 269 -0.50 -5.35 10.38
N ILE A 270 0.44 -4.47 10.72
CA ILE A 270 1.77 -4.43 10.11
C ILE A 270 2.49 -5.77 10.29
N TYR A 271 2.49 -6.33 11.51
CA TYR A 271 3.07 -7.64 11.76
C TYR A 271 2.40 -8.75 10.95
N LYS A 272 1.09 -8.70 10.79
CA LYS A 272 0.36 -9.67 9.99
C LYS A 272 0.73 -9.61 8.51
N GLU A 273 0.79 -8.41 7.94
CA GLU A 273 1.16 -8.20 6.53
C GLU A 273 2.62 -8.56 6.26
N PHE A 274 3.52 -8.16 7.16
CA PHE A 274 4.96 -8.43 7.02
C PHE A 274 5.38 -9.81 7.57
N GLY A 275 4.49 -10.53 8.24
CA GLY A 275 4.76 -11.86 8.80
C GLY A 275 4.40 -13.03 7.87
N THR A 276 4.10 -12.79 6.59
CA THR A 276 3.72 -13.84 5.65
C THR A 276 4.91 -14.74 5.30
N GLU A 277 4.62 -16.02 4.99
CA GLU A 277 5.66 -17.03 4.72
C GLU A 277 6.60 -16.59 3.58
N GLY A 278 7.90 -16.73 3.80
CA GLY A 278 8.95 -16.42 2.81
C GLY A 278 9.35 -14.95 2.71
N ILE A 279 8.71 -14.05 3.47
CA ILE A 279 8.96 -12.61 3.35
C ILE A 279 10.40 -12.23 3.73
N ALA A 280 10.97 -12.84 4.76
CA ALA A 280 12.30 -12.54 5.23
C ALA A 280 13.37 -12.74 4.14
N ASP A 281 13.36 -13.91 3.48
CA ASP A 281 14.30 -14.22 2.42
C ASP A 281 14.06 -13.38 1.17
N ALA A 282 12.80 -13.15 0.81
CA ALA A 282 12.45 -12.40 -0.39
C ALA A 282 12.79 -10.90 -0.26
N VAL A 283 12.49 -10.29 0.88
CA VAL A 283 12.83 -8.89 1.16
C VAL A 283 14.34 -8.71 1.22
N ALA A 284 15.07 -9.59 1.92
CA ALA A 284 16.51 -9.56 1.94
C ALA A 284 17.12 -9.63 0.52
N GLN A 285 16.58 -10.48 -0.35
CA GLN A 285 17.00 -10.55 -1.75
C GLN A 285 16.76 -9.23 -2.50
N THR A 286 15.66 -8.52 -2.25
CA THR A 286 15.42 -7.21 -2.90
C THR A 286 16.48 -6.20 -2.53
N TYR A 287 16.99 -6.23 -1.30
CA TYR A 287 18.05 -5.34 -0.83
C TYR A 287 19.43 -5.74 -1.35
N ASP A 288 19.75 -7.03 -1.37
CA ASP A 288 21.00 -7.53 -1.90
C ASP A 288 21.20 -7.21 -3.40
N THR A 289 20.12 -7.21 -4.17
CA THR A 289 20.19 -7.06 -5.64
C THR A 289 20.05 -5.62 -6.14
N SER A 290 19.62 -4.67 -5.32
CA SER A 290 19.09 -3.40 -5.82
C SER A 290 19.86 -2.14 -5.38
N PHE A 291 20.71 -2.20 -4.37
CA PHE A 291 21.14 -0.97 -3.67
C PHE A 291 22.33 -0.22 -4.25
N ASP A 292 23.31 -0.88 -4.81
CA ASP A 292 24.62 -0.24 -5.08
C ASP A 292 24.63 0.71 -6.31
N ILE A 293 23.54 0.77 -7.08
CA ILE A 293 23.56 1.44 -8.39
C ILE A 293 22.40 2.45 -8.55
N GLU A 294 21.55 2.65 -7.54
CA GLU A 294 20.23 3.21 -7.82
C GLU A 294 20.20 4.69 -8.21
N LEU A 295 20.83 5.58 -7.47
CA LEU A 295 20.66 7.01 -7.75
C LEU A 295 21.28 7.39 -9.09
N GLU A 296 22.53 7.00 -9.32
CA GLU A 296 23.21 7.30 -10.58
C GLU A 296 22.50 6.64 -11.78
N TYR A 297 22.03 5.41 -11.62
CA TYR A 297 21.25 4.73 -12.64
C TYR A 297 19.93 5.44 -12.93
N ARG A 298 19.21 5.88 -11.91
CA ARG A 298 17.96 6.65 -12.05
C ARG A 298 18.20 7.93 -12.82
N MET A 299 19.18 8.73 -12.43
CA MET A 299 19.49 10.01 -13.05
C MET A 299 19.86 9.84 -14.53
N ARG A 300 20.69 8.86 -14.87
CA ARG A 300 21.15 8.65 -16.25
C ARG A 300 20.10 8.00 -17.16
N ASN A 301 19.31 7.07 -16.63
CA ASN A 301 18.50 6.18 -17.45
C ASN A 301 17.00 6.42 -17.32
N LEU A 302 16.47 6.80 -16.16
CA LEU A 302 15.04 6.82 -15.87
C LEU A 302 14.42 8.21 -15.93
N VAL A 303 15.07 9.24 -15.43
CA VAL A 303 14.52 10.62 -15.35
C VAL A 303 14.04 11.13 -16.71
N LYS A 304 14.75 10.83 -17.79
CA LYS A 304 14.36 11.21 -19.17
C LYS A 304 12.99 10.69 -19.62
N HIS A 305 12.47 9.66 -18.96
CA HIS A 305 11.14 9.08 -19.25
C HIS A 305 10.03 9.70 -18.40
N MET A 306 10.37 10.53 -17.43
CA MET A 306 9.42 11.19 -16.52
C MET A 306 8.85 12.45 -17.19
N THR A 307 7.85 12.26 -18.02
CA THR A 307 7.30 13.33 -18.88
C THR A 307 5.94 13.84 -18.43
N MET A 308 5.33 13.19 -17.46
CA MET A 308 4.08 13.56 -16.81
C MET A 308 4.31 14.61 -15.72
N PRO A 309 3.27 15.32 -15.24
CA PRO A 309 3.36 16.12 -14.03
C PRO A 309 3.71 15.25 -12.82
N ILE A 310 4.70 15.69 -12.02
CA ILE A 310 5.16 15.00 -10.81
C ILE A 310 5.10 15.92 -9.61
N LEU A 311 4.40 15.47 -8.56
CA LEU A 311 4.47 16.07 -7.24
C LEU A 311 5.47 15.28 -6.39
N PHE A 312 6.55 15.91 -6.00
CA PHE A 312 7.45 15.44 -4.96
C PHE A 312 6.83 15.81 -3.61
N LEU A 313 6.20 14.85 -2.95
CA LEU A 313 5.56 15.03 -1.66
C LEU A 313 6.47 14.47 -0.57
N GLN A 314 7.06 15.34 0.24
CA GLN A 314 8.07 14.95 1.21
C GLN A 314 7.65 15.31 2.64
N ALA A 315 7.97 14.40 3.56
CA ALA A 315 7.84 14.62 5.00
C ALA A 315 9.03 15.44 5.53
N THR A 316 8.76 16.49 6.31
CA THR A 316 9.77 17.42 6.82
C THR A 316 10.70 16.83 7.88
N LYS A 317 10.27 15.74 8.54
CA LYS A 317 11.01 15.09 9.64
C LYS A 317 11.56 13.71 9.25
N ASP A 318 11.55 13.38 7.96
CA ASP A 318 12.07 12.09 7.48
C ASP A 318 13.59 11.99 7.72
N PRO A 319 14.06 11.00 8.50
CA PRO A 319 15.48 10.87 8.79
C PRO A 319 16.31 10.36 7.60
N ALA A 320 15.64 9.79 6.58
CA ALA A 320 16.31 9.25 5.40
C ALA A 320 16.63 10.31 4.37
N GLN A 321 15.75 11.32 4.22
CA GLN A 321 15.85 12.31 3.15
C GLN A 321 15.48 13.68 3.67
N ARG A 322 16.46 14.58 3.70
CA ARG A 322 16.29 15.92 4.22
C ARG A 322 15.48 16.79 3.26
N GLU A 323 14.84 17.79 3.81
CA GLU A 323 14.01 18.75 3.07
C GLU A 323 14.81 19.44 1.95
N GLU A 324 16.05 19.84 2.21
CA GLU A 324 16.92 20.54 1.25
C GLU A 324 17.25 19.63 0.04
N GLU A 325 17.43 18.34 0.25
CA GLU A 325 17.71 17.36 -0.81
C GLU A 325 16.49 17.17 -1.71
N TYR A 326 15.30 17.29 -1.13
CA TYR A 326 14.06 17.08 -1.84
C TYR A 326 13.57 18.30 -2.60
N ALA A 327 13.85 19.50 -2.07
CA ALA A 327 13.40 20.77 -2.63
C ALA A 327 13.86 20.97 -4.08
N ARG A 328 15.04 20.44 -4.44
CA ARG A 328 15.60 20.54 -5.79
C ARG A 328 15.14 19.45 -6.75
N SER A 329 14.51 18.38 -6.26
CA SER A 329 14.07 17.26 -7.10
C SER A 329 13.21 17.68 -8.31
N PRO A 330 12.32 18.70 -8.23
CA PRO A 330 11.56 19.17 -9.38
C PRO A 330 12.40 19.67 -10.57
N GLU A 331 13.64 20.11 -10.34
CA GLU A 331 14.53 20.63 -11.38
C GLU A 331 14.98 19.55 -12.38
N PHE A 332 14.95 18.29 -11.95
CA PHE A 332 15.41 17.15 -12.75
C PHE A 332 14.34 16.61 -13.71
N VAL A 333 13.09 17.03 -13.58
CA VAL A 333 11.98 16.54 -14.40
C VAL A 333 11.31 17.67 -15.18
N LYS A 334 10.59 17.31 -16.25
CA LYS A 334 9.99 18.30 -17.15
C LYS A 334 8.91 19.16 -16.49
N ASP A 335 8.10 18.58 -15.63
CA ASP A 335 6.96 19.23 -14.98
C ASP A 335 6.88 18.80 -13.52
N GLY A 336 7.80 19.32 -12.72
CA GLY A 336 7.98 18.98 -11.31
C GLY A 336 7.43 20.04 -10.37
N TYR A 337 6.88 19.58 -9.26
CA TYR A 337 6.37 20.37 -8.14
C TYR A 337 6.84 19.73 -6.84
N VAL A 338 7.00 20.50 -5.77
CA VAL A 338 7.30 19.98 -4.45
C VAL A 338 6.31 20.51 -3.42
N GLN A 339 5.94 19.66 -2.49
CA GLN A 339 5.13 20.00 -1.34
C GLN A 339 5.64 19.24 -0.13
N PHE A 340 5.64 19.90 1.03
CA PHE A 340 6.05 19.30 2.29
C PHE A 340 4.86 19.06 3.19
N VAL A 341 4.94 17.97 3.98
CA VAL A 341 3.98 17.64 5.05
C VAL A 341 4.72 17.41 6.36
N GLU A 342 4.12 17.79 7.47
CA GLU A 342 4.75 17.62 8.78
C GLU A 342 4.55 16.18 9.28
N ALA A 343 5.48 15.31 8.93
CA ALA A 343 5.50 13.91 9.29
C ALA A 343 6.93 13.36 9.26
N ASN A 344 7.12 12.13 9.73
CA ASN A 344 8.34 11.37 9.50
C ASN A 344 8.18 10.48 8.24
N HIS A 345 8.86 9.34 8.23
CA HIS A 345 8.98 8.48 7.05
C HIS A 345 7.63 7.95 6.54
N PHE A 346 6.75 7.51 7.44
CA PHE A 346 5.45 6.90 7.07
C PHE A 346 4.36 7.96 6.92
N SER A 347 4.66 8.99 6.13
CA SER A 347 3.80 10.17 5.98
C SER A 347 2.38 9.85 5.50
N ALA A 348 2.18 8.78 4.73
CA ALA A 348 0.86 8.31 4.32
C ALA A 348 -0.05 7.95 5.51
N THR A 349 0.53 7.50 6.63
CA THR A 349 -0.19 7.21 7.87
C THR A 349 -0.11 8.37 8.86
N GLU A 350 1.08 8.98 9.01
CA GLU A 350 1.34 9.99 10.03
C GLU A 350 0.66 11.34 9.72
N ALA A 351 0.51 11.68 8.44
CA ALA A 351 -0.19 12.88 7.94
C ALA A 351 -1.26 12.48 6.91
N ALA A 352 -2.09 11.49 7.26
CA ALA A 352 -3.00 10.82 6.33
C ALA A 352 -3.96 11.78 5.62
N GLU A 353 -4.51 12.76 6.32
CA GLU A 353 -5.44 13.75 5.76
C GLU A 353 -4.72 14.68 4.78
N GLU A 354 -3.58 15.24 5.17
CA GLU A 354 -2.78 16.16 4.36
C GLU A 354 -2.26 15.46 3.10
N VAL A 355 -1.80 14.22 3.22
CA VAL A 355 -1.36 13.41 2.09
C VAL A 355 -2.52 13.10 1.14
N SER A 356 -3.69 12.73 1.67
CA SER A 356 -4.89 12.49 0.86
C SER A 356 -5.33 13.74 0.10
N ILE A 357 -5.29 14.91 0.75
CA ILE A 357 -5.60 16.21 0.12
C ILE A 357 -4.57 16.52 -0.97
N ALA A 358 -3.29 16.37 -0.69
CA ALA A 358 -2.21 16.64 -1.67
C ALA A 358 -2.35 15.75 -2.91
N ILE A 359 -2.64 14.45 -2.74
CA ILE A 359 -2.90 13.52 -3.84
C ILE A 359 -4.10 13.98 -4.66
N ARG A 360 -5.24 14.25 -4.02
CA ARG A 360 -6.48 14.68 -4.67
C ARG A 360 -6.27 15.97 -5.45
N ASP A 361 -5.73 16.98 -4.81
CA ASP A 361 -5.52 18.30 -5.41
C ASP A 361 -4.61 18.20 -6.63
N PHE A 362 -3.55 17.42 -6.53
CA PHE A 362 -2.61 17.26 -7.64
C PHE A 362 -3.24 16.52 -8.83
N ILE A 363 -4.01 15.46 -8.59
CA ILE A 363 -4.73 14.71 -9.63
C ILE A 363 -5.78 15.59 -10.30
N GLU A 364 -6.46 16.45 -9.55
CA GLU A 364 -7.44 17.41 -10.05
C GLU A 364 -6.82 18.61 -10.79
N GLY A 365 -5.50 18.65 -10.92
CA GLY A 365 -4.80 19.71 -11.63
C GLY A 365 -4.47 20.95 -10.79
N LYS A 366 -4.76 20.96 -9.50
CA LYS A 366 -4.27 21.98 -8.58
C LYS A 366 -2.79 21.76 -8.34
N ARG A 367 -1.98 22.75 -8.66
CA ARG A 367 -0.53 22.67 -8.56
C ARG A 367 -0.02 23.54 -7.42
N PRO A 368 0.84 23.01 -6.51
CA PRO A 368 1.51 23.85 -5.53
C PRO A 368 2.39 24.91 -6.23
N PRO A 369 2.68 26.03 -5.58
CA PRO A 369 3.63 27.00 -6.11
C PRO A 369 4.96 26.33 -6.43
N LYS A 370 5.60 26.71 -7.56
CA LYS A 370 6.97 26.26 -7.83
C LYS A 370 7.88 26.91 -6.79
N LEU A 371 8.61 26.10 -6.05
CA LEU A 371 9.68 26.63 -5.20
C LEU A 371 10.78 27.21 -6.10
N ILE A 372 11.15 28.45 -5.83
CA ILE A 372 12.36 29.05 -6.39
C ILE A 372 13.42 28.75 -5.34
N VAL A 373 14.32 27.85 -5.64
CA VAL A 373 15.51 27.61 -4.81
C VAL A 373 16.56 28.59 -5.30
N ASP A 374 16.88 29.61 -4.49
CA ASP A 374 17.92 30.60 -4.76
C ASP A 374 19.34 29.98 -4.72
#